data_61ec5bf4926cc5313387a21efdf633ff
#
_entry.id   61ec5bf4926cc5313387a21efdf633ff
#
_cell.length_a   1.000
_cell.length_b   1.000
_cell.length_c   1.000
_cell.angle_alpha   90.00
_cell.angle_beta   90.00
_cell.angle_gamma   90.00
#
_symmetry.space_group_name_H-M   'P 1'
#
loop_
_entity.id
_entity.type
_entity.pdbx_description
1 polymer ?
#
loop_
_entity_poly.entity_id
_entity_poly.type
_entity_poly.pdbx_seq_one_letter_code
_entity_poly.pdbx_strand_id
1 'polypeptide(L)'
;PAGLLTAVGLTAVFFVVNYYGVRLFARVNTSITWIKFVIPVLTAVLLIAYGFRPGNFAAHGGLLPGGFSTALMAVGSSGIIFSLQGFRQPVELAGEAKNAGRDLPRAIILGVLICVGIYVLLEIAFVGALSPSMLAKGWGSLSLSAPFAQLAAALNLGWLAVVLQADGMISPAGTGLVYTASTARGLFAMAENGYLPQSLLKIHPKWRVPVNALLVNLVVGILCLLPFSSWAKIVAFVSVTGVVSYLLGPVSVIVLRRTVPEIQRPVRLRGLGAVAPLAFIVAGLIVYWTGWPSTAWALGSIVAGLVIYFIYYFRGNFEVRHLKSGLWLAVYLPAAIALSFLGSKTFGGRDVIPAPYDTLVFALISIGAYVWGVRSGYRTRDIEETVQQMETGRGVLAEEKV
;
A
#
# COMPACT_ATOMS: atom_id res chain seq x y z
N PRO A 1 -19.48 18.44 -10.28
CA PRO A 1 -20.16 17.36 -11.04
C PRO A 1 -19.27 16.76 -12.12
N ALA A 2 -18.60 17.58 -12.97
CA ALA A 2 -17.79 17.08 -14.09
C ALA A 2 -16.64 16.16 -13.64
N GLY A 3 -15.86 16.52 -12.62
CA GLY A 3 -14.75 15.69 -12.13
C GLY A 3 -15.20 14.33 -11.61
N LEU A 4 -16.34 14.25 -10.92
CA LEU A 4 -16.90 12.98 -10.47
C LEU A 4 -17.33 12.10 -11.67
N LEU A 5 -17.97 12.66 -12.66
CA LEU A 5 -18.36 11.92 -13.87
C LEU A 5 -17.12 11.40 -14.62
N THR A 6 -16.06 12.20 -14.71
CA THR A 6 -14.78 11.76 -15.28
C THR A 6 -14.17 10.62 -14.49
N ALA A 7 -14.15 10.70 -13.16
CA ALA A 7 -13.62 9.65 -12.30
C ALA A 7 -14.41 8.33 -12.43
N VAL A 8 -15.75 8.41 -12.45
CA VAL A 8 -16.63 7.26 -12.69
C VAL A 8 -16.38 6.67 -14.09
N GLY A 9 -16.27 7.51 -15.12
CA GLY A 9 -15.97 7.08 -16.49
C GLY A 9 -14.61 6.35 -16.57
N LEU A 10 -13.56 6.88 -15.94
CA LEU A 10 -12.25 6.22 -15.89
C LEU A 10 -12.30 4.89 -15.15
N THR A 11 -13.02 4.83 -14.04
CA THR A 11 -13.19 3.56 -13.28
C THR A 11 -13.93 2.52 -14.13
N ALA A 12 -14.93 2.92 -14.90
CA ALA A 12 -15.62 2.05 -15.86
C ALA A 12 -14.68 1.58 -16.99
N VAL A 13 -13.79 2.44 -17.49
CA VAL A 13 -12.77 2.03 -18.47
C VAL A 13 -11.83 1.00 -17.89
N PHE A 14 -11.38 1.15 -16.65
CA PHE A 14 -10.53 0.15 -15.98
C PHE A 14 -11.25 -1.20 -15.82
N PHE A 15 -12.53 -1.17 -15.48
CA PHE A 15 -13.37 -2.37 -15.45
C PHE A 15 -13.40 -3.06 -16.82
N VAL A 16 -13.71 -2.32 -17.90
CA VAL A 16 -13.82 -2.86 -19.25
C VAL A 16 -12.51 -3.47 -19.73
N VAL A 17 -11.37 -2.79 -19.51
CA VAL A 17 -10.05 -3.32 -19.90
C VAL A 17 -9.74 -4.62 -19.16
N ASN A 18 -10.04 -4.70 -17.86
CA ASN A 18 -9.82 -5.91 -17.07
C ASN A 18 -10.82 -7.02 -17.43
N TYR A 19 -12.03 -6.68 -17.84
CA TYR A 19 -13.05 -7.64 -18.27
C TYR A 19 -12.63 -8.40 -19.54
N TYR A 20 -11.99 -7.72 -20.51
CA TYR A 20 -11.51 -8.35 -21.74
C TYR A 20 -10.21 -9.18 -21.56
N GLY A 21 -9.70 -9.25 -20.33
CA GLY A 21 -8.75 -10.26 -19.91
C GLY A 21 -7.28 -9.82 -19.85
N VAL A 22 -6.46 -10.73 -19.31
CA VAL A 22 -5.06 -10.52 -18.90
C VAL A 22 -4.16 -10.05 -20.05
N ARG A 23 -4.42 -10.46 -21.30
CA ARG A 23 -3.55 -10.10 -22.44
C ARG A 23 -3.60 -8.61 -22.78
N LEU A 24 -4.80 -8.02 -22.79
CA LEU A 24 -4.97 -6.58 -23.03
C LEU A 24 -4.36 -5.78 -21.88
N PHE A 25 -4.67 -6.18 -20.64
CA PHE A 25 -4.10 -5.62 -19.44
C PHE A 25 -2.56 -5.62 -19.47
N ALA A 26 -1.92 -6.76 -19.78
CA ALA A 26 -0.46 -6.88 -19.78
C ALA A 26 0.21 -5.96 -20.82
N ARG A 27 -0.34 -5.88 -22.04
CA ARG A 27 0.18 -4.99 -23.09
C ARG A 27 0.13 -3.52 -22.69
N VAL A 28 -1.03 -3.07 -22.22
CA VAL A 28 -1.23 -1.67 -21.78
C VAL A 28 -0.32 -1.35 -20.60
N ASN A 29 -0.25 -2.23 -19.61
CA ASN A 29 0.58 -2.02 -18.42
C ASN A 29 2.08 -1.96 -18.75
N THR A 30 2.57 -2.82 -19.64
CA THR A 30 4.01 -2.80 -20.04
C THR A 30 4.40 -1.47 -20.69
N SER A 31 3.57 -0.95 -21.60
CA SER A 31 3.83 0.34 -22.24
C SER A 31 3.85 1.49 -21.23
N ILE A 32 2.87 1.53 -20.33
CA ILE A 32 2.79 2.55 -19.27
C ILE A 32 3.98 2.44 -18.30
N THR A 33 4.46 1.24 -18.01
CA THR A 33 5.61 1.03 -17.09
C THR A 33 6.88 1.70 -17.61
N TRP A 34 7.18 1.60 -18.91
CA TRP A 34 8.34 2.30 -19.48
C TRP A 34 8.19 3.82 -19.40
N ILE A 35 7.01 4.36 -19.66
CA ILE A 35 6.71 5.79 -19.50
C ILE A 35 6.98 6.22 -18.05
N LYS A 36 6.44 5.49 -17.08
CA LYS A 36 6.64 5.73 -15.63
C LYS A 36 8.10 5.71 -15.18
N PHE A 37 8.96 5.08 -15.91
CA PHE A 37 10.39 5.00 -15.61
C PHE A 37 11.18 6.13 -16.23
N VAL A 38 10.97 6.36 -17.53
CA VAL A 38 11.75 7.32 -18.32
C VAL A 38 11.44 8.75 -17.94
N ILE A 39 10.15 9.11 -17.81
CA ILE A 39 9.75 10.51 -17.55
C ILE A 39 10.28 11.03 -16.20
N PRO A 40 10.13 10.33 -15.05
CA PRO A 40 10.67 10.79 -13.78
C PRO A 40 12.19 10.97 -13.79
N VAL A 41 12.92 10.01 -14.35
CA VAL A 41 14.38 10.08 -14.44
C VAL A 41 14.82 11.26 -15.32
N LEU A 42 14.21 11.39 -16.51
CA LEU A 42 14.48 12.51 -17.40
C LEU A 42 14.17 13.87 -16.74
N THR A 43 13.05 13.94 -16.02
CA THR A 43 12.66 15.15 -15.28
C THR A 43 13.72 15.52 -14.24
N ALA A 44 14.14 14.57 -13.42
CA ALA A 44 15.17 14.83 -12.40
C ALA A 44 16.47 15.30 -13.02
N VAL A 45 16.94 14.64 -14.08
CA VAL A 45 18.18 15.02 -14.78
C VAL A 45 18.07 16.43 -15.36
N LEU A 46 16.97 16.76 -16.03
CA LEU A 46 16.80 18.09 -16.63
C LEU A 46 16.65 19.20 -15.58
N LEU A 47 15.91 18.99 -14.50
CA LEU A 47 15.79 19.96 -13.42
C LEU A 47 17.14 20.22 -12.73
N ILE A 48 17.95 19.18 -12.53
CA ILE A 48 19.30 19.32 -11.98
C ILE A 48 20.19 20.07 -12.97
N ALA A 49 20.16 19.72 -14.25
CA ALA A 49 21.03 20.34 -15.24
C ALA A 49 20.73 21.83 -15.46
N TYR A 50 19.47 22.23 -15.42
CA TYR A 50 19.04 23.59 -15.79
C TYR A 50 18.72 24.51 -14.62
N GLY A 51 18.43 23.94 -13.42
CA GLY A 51 17.89 24.74 -12.31
C GLY A 51 18.52 24.52 -10.95
N PHE A 52 19.53 23.66 -10.80
CA PHE A 52 20.01 23.21 -9.51
C PHE A 52 20.72 24.32 -8.70
N ARG A 53 20.23 24.57 -7.50
CA ARG A 53 20.74 25.56 -6.55
C ARG A 53 21.01 24.87 -5.20
N PRO A 54 22.27 24.55 -4.89
CA PRO A 54 22.61 23.85 -3.63
C PRO A 54 22.25 24.65 -2.39
N GLY A 55 22.22 25.98 -2.45
CA GLY A 55 21.82 26.85 -1.34
C GLY A 55 20.38 26.63 -0.85
N ASN A 56 19.49 26.07 -1.68
CA ASN A 56 18.12 25.78 -1.28
C ASN A 56 18.04 24.78 -0.12
N PHE A 57 18.99 23.85 -0.02
CA PHE A 57 19.04 22.84 1.05
C PHE A 57 19.39 23.41 2.42
N ALA A 58 19.96 24.59 2.48
CA ALA A 58 20.25 25.31 3.72
C ALA A 58 19.21 26.41 4.02
N ALA A 59 18.28 26.69 3.10
CA ALA A 59 17.32 27.77 3.25
C ALA A 59 16.27 27.42 4.34
N HIS A 60 15.78 28.45 5.03
CA HIS A 60 14.64 28.39 5.98
C HIS A 60 14.70 27.22 6.99
N GLY A 61 15.84 26.99 7.60
CA GLY A 61 16.03 25.97 8.64
C GLY A 61 16.65 24.66 8.15
N GLY A 62 17.11 24.62 6.90
CA GLY A 62 17.86 23.47 6.36
C GLY A 62 17.00 22.25 6.05
N LEU A 63 17.58 21.06 6.21
CA LEU A 63 16.94 19.79 5.83
C LEU A 63 15.78 19.37 6.74
N LEU A 64 15.69 19.89 7.96
CA LEU A 64 14.65 19.53 8.95
C LEU A 64 14.02 20.79 9.56
N PRO A 65 13.41 21.69 8.78
CA PRO A 65 12.89 22.96 9.29
C PRO A 65 11.77 22.80 10.33
N GLY A 66 11.00 21.72 10.27
CA GLY A 66 9.96 21.36 11.24
C GLY A 66 10.40 20.38 12.31
N GLY A 67 11.69 19.99 12.34
CA GLY A 67 12.20 18.97 13.24
C GLY A 67 11.88 17.53 12.80
N PHE A 68 12.45 16.57 13.52
CA PHE A 68 12.38 15.15 13.17
C PHE A 68 10.95 14.58 13.24
N SER A 69 10.15 15.02 14.22
CA SER A 69 8.77 14.56 14.36
C SER A 69 7.89 14.95 13.17
N THR A 70 8.11 16.13 12.57
CA THR A 70 7.39 16.55 11.36
C THR A 70 7.78 15.68 10.14
N ALA A 71 9.06 15.28 10.03
CA ALA A 71 9.50 14.36 9.01
C ALA A 71 8.83 12.97 9.15
N LEU A 72 8.71 12.45 10.38
CA LEU A 72 7.99 11.21 10.66
C LEU A 72 6.50 11.30 10.29
N MET A 73 5.86 12.43 10.63
CA MET A 73 4.47 12.67 10.21
C MET A 73 4.32 12.67 8.68
N ALA A 74 5.28 13.26 7.96
CA ALA A 74 5.26 13.28 6.50
C ALA A 74 5.33 11.87 5.89
N VAL A 75 6.04 10.94 6.51
CA VAL A 75 6.09 9.53 6.05
C VAL A 75 4.68 8.92 5.99
N GLY A 76 3.86 9.12 7.02
CA GLY A 76 2.51 8.57 7.09
C GLY A 76 1.47 9.37 6.32
N SER A 77 1.48 10.71 6.44
CA SER A 77 0.39 11.58 5.99
C SER A 77 0.60 12.24 4.62
N SER A 78 1.86 12.42 4.17
CA SER A 78 2.17 13.20 2.97
C SER A 78 2.39 12.37 1.71
N GLY A 79 2.04 11.09 1.71
CA GLY A 79 2.09 10.23 0.53
C GLY A 79 3.42 9.49 0.32
N ILE A 80 4.44 9.66 1.18
CA ILE A 80 5.72 8.95 1.05
C ILE A 80 5.49 7.43 1.10
N ILE A 81 4.80 6.95 2.12
CA ILE A 81 4.50 5.51 2.22
C ILE A 81 3.54 5.04 1.12
N PHE A 82 2.60 5.88 0.70
CA PHE A 82 1.70 5.57 -0.41
C PHE A 82 2.47 5.27 -1.70
N SER A 83 3.49 6.06 -2.02
CA SER A 83 4.29 5.88 -3.24
C SER A 83 5.07 4.56 -3.25
N LEU A 84 5.30 3.95 -2.09
CA LEU A 84 6.03 2.69 -1.94
C LEU A 84 5.14 1.45 -1.77
N GLN A 85 3.80 1.58 -1.74
CA GLN A 85 2.88 0.46 -1.48
C GLN A 85 2.78 -0.56 -2.62
N GLY A 86 3.31 -0.27 -3.80
CA GLY A 86 3.23 -1.12 -5.00
C GLY A 86 3.91 -2.48 -4.91
N PHE A 87 4.71 -2.75 -3.89
CA PHE A 87 5.43 -4.02 -3.74
C PHE A 87 4.52 -5.23 -3.45
N ARG A 88 3.27 -5.02 -3.07
CA ARG A 88 2.31 -6.08 -2.77
C ARG A 88 1.72 -6.75 -4.02
N GLN A 89 1.49 -5.99 -5.09
CA GLN A 89 0.86 -6.48 -6.31
C GLN A 89 1.58 -7.69 -6.96
N PRO A 90 2.91 -7.77 -7.03
CA PRO A 90 3.58 -8.98 -7.48
C PRO A 90 3.24 -10.23 -6.66
N VAL A 91 3.00 -10.09 -5.35
CA VAL A 91 2.59 -11.23 -4.50
C VAL A 91 1.18 -11.69 -4.84
N GLU A 92 0.25 -10.75 -5.05
CA GLU A 92 -1.15 -11.03 -5.43
C GLU A 92 -1.25 -11.68 -6.82
N LEU A 93 -0.26 -11.46 -7.67
CA LEU A 93 -0.15 -12.03 -9.02
C LEU A 93 0.84 -13.22 -9.10
N ALA A 94 1.28 -13.74 -7.96
CA ALA A 94 2.32 -14.77 -7.88
C ALA A 94 1.98 -16.05 -8.65
N GLY A 95 0.70 -16.45 -8.69
CA GLY A 95 0.21 -17.60 -9.44
C GLY A 95 0.39 -17.51 -10.97
N GLU A 96 0.65 -16.31 -11.50
CA GLU A 96 0.90 -16.08 -12.92
C GLU A 96 2.40 -16.11 -13.28
N ALA A 97 3.29 -16.20 -12.28
CA ALA A 97 4.73 -16.18 -12.47
C ALA A 97 5.30 -17.58 -12.73
N LYS A 98 6.13 -17.72 -13.77
CA LYS A 98 6.77 -19.01 -14.13
C LYS A 98 7.68 -19.56 -13.03
N ASN A 99 8.44 -18.70 -12.35
CA ASN A 99 9.38 -19.04 -11.28
C ASN A 99 9.17 -18.13 -10.06
N ALA A 100 7.96 -18.15 -9.48
CA ALA A 100 7.57 -17.28 -8.39
C ALA A 100 8.57 -17.23 -7.21
N GLY A 101 9.08 -18.40 -6.80
CA GLY A 101 10.02 -18.52 -5.68
C GLY A 101 11.35 -17.77 -5.86
N ARG A 102 11.81 -17.57 -7.12
CA ARG A 102 13.04 -16.85 -7.43
C ARG A 102 12.77 -15.40 -7.85
N ASP A 103 11.76 -15.20 -8.69
CA ASP A 103 11.57 -13.95 -9.40
C ASP A 103 10.83 -12.91 -8.55
N LEU A 104 9.83 -13.33 -7.73
CA LEU A 104 9.11 -12.42 -6.85
C LEU A 104 10.00 -11.69 -5.83
N PRO A 105 10.82 -12.39 -5.01
CA PRO A 105 11.66 -11.70 -4.03
C PRO A 105 12.60 -10.69 -4.67
N ARG A 106 13.16 -11.03 -5.84
CA ARG A 106 14.04 -10.12 -6.60
C ARG A 106 13.27 -8.92 -7.14
N ALA A 107 12.13 -9.16 -7.77
CA ALA A 107 11.29 -8.09 -8.32
C ALA A 107 10.84 -7.11 -7.23
N ILE A 108 10.44 -7.62 -6.05
CA ILE A 108 10.02 -6.78 -4.93
C ILE A 108 11.19 -5.95 -4.40
N ILE A 109 12.33 -6.59 -4.08
CA ILE A 109 13.48 -5.88 -3.48
C ILE A 109 14.04 -4.86 -4.46
N LEU A 110 14.34 -5.28 -5.70
CA LEU A 110 14.90 -4.38 -6.72
C LEU A 110 13.91 -3.26 -7.08
N GLY A 111 12.62 -3.60 -7.23
CA GLY A 111 11.57 -2.62 -7.51
C GLY A 111 11.49 -1.53 -6.46
N VAL A 112 11.47 -1.91 -5.17
CA VAL A 112 11.45 -0.94 -4.06
C VAL A 112 12.73 -0.08 -4.05
N LEU A 113 13.91 -0.69 -4.19
CA LEU A 113 15.18 0.05 -4.17
C LEU A 113 15.28 1.03 -5.34
N ILE A 114 14.87 0.62 -6.54
CA ILE A 114 14.86 1.49 -7.73
C ILE A 114 13.87 2.65 -7.53
N CYS A 115 12.65 2.37 -7.05
CA CYS A 115 11.66 3.42 -6.77
C CYS A 115 12.17 4.41 -5.73
N VAL A 116 12.75 3.95 -4.62
CA VAL A 116 13.34 4.82 -3.61
C VAL A 116 14.45 5.69 -4.21
N GLY A 117 15.34 5.11 -5.03
CA GLY A 117 16.40 5.85 -5.71
C GLY A 117 15.85 6.95 -6.62
N ILE A 118 14.81 6.65 -7.42
CA ILE A 118 14.16 7.63 -8.29
C ILE A 118 13.47 8.73 -7.47
N TYR A 119 12.76 8.37 -6.40
CA TYR A 119 12.04 9.36 -5.57
C TYR A 119 13.01 10.29 -4.83
N VAL A 120 14.12 9.76 -4.29
CA VAL A 120 15.17 10.59 -3.69
C VAL A 120 15.79 11.52 -4.74
N LEU A 121 16.06 11.02 -5.94
CA LEU A 121 16.59 11.83 -7.04
C LEU A 121 15.61 12.95 -7.45
N LEU A 122 14.31 12.62 -7.56
CA LEU A 122 13.26 13.60 -7.85
C LEU A 122 13.14 14.66 -6.74
N GLU A 123 13.24 14.28 -5.48
CA GLU A 123 13.16 15.21 -4.36
C GLU A 123 14.36 16.17 -4.35
N ILE A 124 15.58 15.64 -4.58
CA ILE A 124 16.79 16.45 -4.73
C ILE A 124 16.63 17.43 -5.91
N ALA A 125 16.12 16.96 -7.04
CA ALA A 125 15.88 17.80 -8.21
C ALA A 125 14.82 18.87 -7.94
N PHE A 126 13.73 18.51 -7.26
CA PHE A 126 12.67 19.44 -6.88
C PHE A 126 13.17 20.56 -5.98
N VAL A 127 13.79 20.20 -4.84
CA VAL A 127 14.33 21.16 -3.89
C VAL A 127 15.39 22.05 -4.56
N GLY A 128 16.30 21.44 -5.33
CA GLY A 128 17.36 22.15 -6.03
C GLY A 128 16.85 23.13 -7.10
N ALA A 129 15.76 22.81 -7.79
CA ALA A 129 15.24 23.61 -8.89
C ALA A 129 14.30 24.76 -8.47
N LEU A 130 13.90 24.84 -7.21
CA LEU A 130 13.05 25.94 -6.72
C LEU A 130 13.73 27.30 -6.91
N SER A 131 12.98 28.28 -7.42
CA SER A 131 13.49 29.65 -7.55
C SER A 131 13.49 30.38 -6.21
N PRO A 132 14.38 31.37 -6.01
CA PRO A 132 14.40 32.19 -4.77
C PRO A 132 13.05 32.84 -4.49
N SER A 133 12.32 33.25 -5.52
CA SER A 133 10.97 33.84 -5.39
C SER A 133 9.94 32.86 -4.86
N MET A 134 10.03 31.58 -5.21
CA MET A 134 9.16 30.54 -4.69
C MET A 134 9.44 30.25 -3.21
N LEU A 135 10.72 30.31 -2.80
CA LEU A 135 11.15 30.09 -1.42
C LEU A 135 11.09 31.33 -0.53
N ALA A 136 10.82 32.52 -1.07
CA ALA A 136 10.88 33.79 -0.33
C ALA A 136 10.07 33.81 0.96
N LYS A 137 8.93 33.09 1.00
CA LYS A 137 8.04 33.00 2.17
C LYS A 137 8.22 31.70 2.98
N GLY A 138 9.26 30.91 2.69
CA GLY A 138 9.57 29.64 3.36
C GLY A 138 8.79 28.43 2.80
N TRP A 139 9.19 27.24 3.26
CA TRP A 139 8.68 25.95 2.79
C TRP A 139 7.17 25.80 2.94
N GLY A 140 6.58 26.27 4.05
CA GLY A 140 5.15 26.16 4.33
C GLY A 140 4.25 26.98 3.40
N SER A 141 4.82 27.90 2.63
CA SER A 141 4.07 28.73 1.67
C SER A 141 4.00 28.13 0.26
N LEU A 142 4.73 27.04 0.01
CA LEU A 142 4.71 26.37 -1.30
C LEU A 142 3.34 25.72 -1.54
N SER A 143 2.63 26.22 -2.55
CA SER A 143 1.36 25.66 -2.99
C SER A 143 1.41 25.46 -4.51
N LEU A 144 1.89 24.30 -4.91
CA LEU A 144 2.07 23.93 -6.32
C LEU A 144 1.05 22.84 -6.68
N SER A 145 0.19 23.11 -7.64
CA SER A 145 -0.83 22.16 -8.13
C SER A 145 -0.23 21.05 -9.00
N ALA A 146 0.85 21.37 -9.73
CA ALA A 146 1.61 20.44 -10.57
C ALA A 146 3.12 20.73 -10.41
N PRO A 147 3.75 20.32 -9.28
CA PRO A 147 5.07 20.81 -8.87
C PRO A 147 6.14 20.70 -9.95
N PHE A 148 6.37 19.52 -10.48
CA PHE A 148 7.40 19.30 -11.51
C PHE A 148 7.11 20.01 -12.84
N ALA A 149 5.85 20.06 -13.27
CA ALA A 149 5.47 20.76 -14.49
C ALA A 149 5.65 22.27 -14.35
N GLN A 150 5.32 22.85 -13.18
CA GLN A 150 5.53 24.26 -12.89
C GLN A 150 7.00 24.62 -12.81
N LEU A 151 7.85 23.76 -12.22
CA LEU A 151 9.30 23.96 -12.22
C LEU A 151 9.89 23.88 -13.64
N ALA A 152 9.46 22.88 -14.43
CA ALA A 152 9.89 22.76 -15.81
C ALA A 152 9.54 24.02 -16.62
N ALA A 153 8.32 24.55 -16.48
CA ALA A 153 7.90 25.79 -17.12
C ALA A 153 8.72 27.00 -16.66
N ALA A 154 9.01 27.11 -15.36
CA ALA A 154 9.84 28.17 -14.79
C ALA A 154 11.30 28.15 -15.29
N LEU A 155 11.79 26.99 -15.72
CA LEU A 155 13.12 26.80 -16.32
C LEU A 155 13.11 26.85 -17.85
N ASN A 156 12.04 27.38 -18.47
CA ASN A 156 11.83 27.43 -19.92
C ASN A 156 11.84 26.06 -20.63
N LEU A 157 11.53 24.98 -19.89
CA LEU A 157 11.35 23.62 -20.42
C LEU A 157 9.87 23.33 -20.67
N GLY A 158 9.21 24.19 -21.47
CA GLY A 158 7.76 24.12 -21.72
C GLY A 158 7.31 22.78 -22.30
N TRP A 159 8.09 22.16 -23.18
CA TRP A 159 7.82 20.83 -23.72
C TRP A 159 7.78 19.76 -22.60
N LEU A 160 8.69 19.82 -21.62
CA LEU A 160 8.72 18.90 -20.50
C LEU A 160 7.48 19.11 -19.59
N ALA A 161 7.06 20.36 -19.38
CA ALA A 161 5.84 20.65 -18.63
C ALA A 161 4.61 19.99 -19.26
N VAL A 162 4.48 20.00 -20.59
CA VAL A 162 3.40 19.32 -21.31
C VAL A 162 3.48 17.79 -21.14
N VAL A 163 4.69 17.22 -21.28
CA VAL A 163 4.92 15.78 -21.07
C VAL A 163 4.54 15.36 -19.64
N LEU A 164 4.91 16.16 -18.64
CA LEU A 164 4.60 15.89 -17.23
C LEU A 164 3.10 16.01 -16.93
N GLN A 165 2.38 16.92 -17.57
CA GLN A 165 0.93 17.00 -17.46
C GLN A 165 0.25 15.76 -18.07
N ALA A 166 0.73 15.28 -19.20
CA ALA A 166 0.23 14.05 -19.83
C ALA A 166 0.55 12.81 -18.95
N ASP A 167 1.77 12.72 -18.39
CA ASP A 167 2.16 11.65 -17.48
C ASP A 167 1.33 11.64 -16.20
N GLY A 168 0.99 12.80 -15.68
CA GLY A 168 0.10 12.95 -14.52
C GLY A 168 -1.30 12.36 -14.75
N MET A 169 -1.71 12.09 -15.99
CA MET A 169 -2.94 11.38 -16.35
C MET A 169 -2.67 9.89 -16.66
N ILE A 170 -1.66 9.59 -17.46
CA ILE A 170 -1.35 8.25 -17.97
C ILE A 170 -0.82 7.35 -16.85
N SER A 171 0.07 7.85 -16.02
CA SER A 171 0.74 7.07 -14.98
C SER A 171 -0.24 6.58 -13.90
N PRO A 172 -1.13 7.41 -13.31
CA PRO A 172 -2.16 6.93 -12.40
C PRO A 172 -3.16 5.98 -13.06
N ALA A 173 -3.49 6.17 -14.35
CA ALA A 173 -4.38 5.27 -15.07
C ALA A 173 -3.83 3.84 -15.14
N GLY A 174 -2.53 3.67 -15.41
CA GLY A 174 -1.89 2.35 -15.37
C GLY A 174 -1.95 1.72 -13.96
N THR A 175 -1.76 2.52 -12.92
CA THR A 175 -1.92 2.05 -11.53
C THR A 175 -3.35 1.61 -11.27
N GLY A 176 -4.35 2.38 -11.69
CA GLY A 176 -5.77 2.01 -11.57
C GLY A 176 -6.12 0.69 -12.24
N LEU A 177 -5.54 0.41 -13.41
CA LEU A 177 -5.70 -0.88 -14.09
C LEU A 177 -5.16 -2.05 -13.26
N VAL A 178 -3.95 -1.92 -12.69
CA VAL A 178 -3.32 -2.97 -11.87
C VAL A 178 -4.14 -3.21 -10.60
N TYR A 179 -4.53 -2.16 -9.89
CA TYR A 179 -5.31 -2.30 -8.66
C TYR A 179 -6.69 -2.89 -8.93
N THR A 180 -7.34 -2.57 -10.04
CA THR A 180 -8.62 -3.18 -10.43
C THR A 180 -8.48 -4.70 -10.60
N ALA A 181 -7.40 -5.15 -11.25
CA ALA A 181 -7.10 -6.56 -11.42
C ALA A 181 -6.82 -7.27 -10.08
N SER A 182 -5.92 -6.70 -9.27
CA SER A 182 -5.47 -7.33 -8.01
C SER A 182 -6.58 -7.37 -6.97
N THR A 183 -7.37 -6.30 -6.83
CA THR A 183 -8.51 -6.26 -5.91
C THR A 183 -9.58 -7.29 -6.27
N ALA A 184 -9.89 -7.45 -7.56
CA ALA A 184 -10.86 -8.46 -8.00
C ALA A 184 -10.38 -9.89 -7.68
N ARG A 185 -9.07 -10.17 -7.83
CA ARG A 185 -8.48 -11.47 -7.42
C ARG A 185 -8.49 -11.64 -5.90
N GLY A 186 -8.25 -10.57 -5.14
CA GLY A 186 -8.37 -10.59 -3.69
C GLY A 186 -9.79 -10.93 -3.22
N LEU A 187 -10.81 -10.32 -3.82
CA LEU A 187 -12.23 -10.65 -3.55
C LEU A 187 -12.56 -12.09 -3.91
N PHE A 188 -12.05 -12.59 -5.04
CA PHE A 188 -12.20 -13.98 -5.45
C PHE A 188 -11.58 -14.94 -4.42
N ALA A 189 -10.33 -14.71 -4.03
CA ALA A 189 -9.64 -15.53 -3.03
C ALA A 189 -10.34 -15.51 -1.65
N MET A 190 -10.89 -14.36 -1.23
CA MET A 190 -11.68 -14.28 0.00
C MET A 190 -12.97 -15.10 -0.10
N ALA A 191 -13.63 -15.13 -1.26
CA ALA A 191 -14.80 -15.96 -1.49
C ALA A 191 -14.45 -17.46 -1.54
N GLU A 192 -13.32 -17.82 -2.13
CA GLU A 192 -12.80 -19.19 -2.16
C GLU A 192 -12.51 -19.72 -0.74
N ASN A 193 -11.97 -18.85 0.13
CA ASN A 193 -11.75 -19.17 1.54
C ASN A 193 -13.03 -19.05 2.42
N GLY A 194 -14.22 -18.83 1.84
CA GLY A 194 -15.48 -18.79 2.57
C GLY A 194 -15.77 -17.49 3.33
N TYR A 195 -14.95 -16.45 3.18
CA TYR A 195 -15.13 -15.14 3.87
C TYR A 195 -16.07 -14.19 3.11
N LEU A 196 -16.40 -14.48 1.87
CA LEU A 196 -17.32 -13.72 1.03
C LEU A 196 -18.29 -14.65 0.27
N PRO A 197 -19.38 -14.09 -0.34
CA PRO A 197 -20.34 -14.87 -1.08
C PRO A 197 -19.71 -15.69 -2.21
N GLN A 198 -20.12 -16.95 -2.35
CA GLN A 198 -19.68 -17.84 -3.43
C GLN A 198 -20.01 -17.30 -4.85
N SER A 199 -21.00 -16.40 -4.95
CA SER A 199 -21.30 -15.73 -6.22
C SER A 199 -20.10 -14.97 -6.83
N LEU A 200 -19.11 -14.58 -6.02
CA LEU A 200 -17.88 -13.93 -6.48
C LEU A 200 -16.91 -14.89 -7.19
N LEU A 201 -17.12 -16.21 -7.05
CA LEU A 201 -16.32 -17.24 -7.73
C LEU A 201 -16.67 -17.41 -9.21
N LYS A 202 -17.66 -16.66 -9.73
CA LYS A 202 -18.07 -16.78 -11.13
C LYS A 202 -16.99 -16.26 -12.07
N ILE A 203 -16.38 -17.18 -12.83
CA ILE A 203 -15.37 -16.90 -13.85
C ILE A 203 -16.04 -16.80 -15.22
N HIS A 204 -15.62 -15.82 -16.02
CA HIS A 204 -16.09 -15.66 -17.39
C HIS A 204 -15.54 -16.78 -18.29
N PRO A 205 -16.39 -17.54 -19.03
CA PRO A 205 -15.93 -18.71 -19.79
C PRO A 205 -14.89 -18.42 -20.86
N LYS A 206 -14.99 -17.26 -21.52
CA LYS A 206 -14.08 -16.86 -22.60
C LYS A 206 -12.86 -16.10 -22.09
N TRP A 207 -13.05 -15.14 -21.17
CA TRP A 207 -11.99 -14.19 -20.75
C TRP A 207 -11.24 -14.62 -19.48
N ARG A 208 -11.74 -15.69 -18.83
CA ARG A 208 -11.11 -16.28 -17.62
C ARG A 208 -10.86 -15.26 -16.48
N VAL A 209 -11.78 -14.32 -16.30
CA VAL A 209 -11.74 -13.30 -15.26
C VAL A 209 -12.90 -13.44 -14.28
N PRO A 210 -12.75 -13.08 -13.00
CA PRO A 210 -13.81 -13.16 -11.98
C PRO A 210 -14.79 -11.97 -12.15
N VAL A 211 -15.85 -12.18 -12.94
CA VAL A 211 -16.77 -11.11 -13.38
C VAL A 211 -17.46 -10.43 -12.21
N ASN A 212 -18.02 -11.22 -11.29
CA ASN A 212 -18.76 -10.65 -10.16
C ASN A 212 -17.86 -9.91 -9.19
N ALA A 213 -16.63 -10.39 -8.98
CA ALA A 213 -15.63 -9.70 -8.19
C ALA A 213 -15.20 -8.36 -8.84
N LEU A 214 -15.02 -8.33 -10.17
CA LEU A 214 -14.77 -7.10 -10.91
C LEU A 214 -15.94 -6.12 -10.79
N LEU A 215 -17.19 -6.60 -10.87
CA LEU A 215 -18.37 -5.75 -10.74
C LEU A 215 -18.50 -5.15 -9.33
N VAL A 216 -18.29 -5.97 -8.29
CA VAL A 216 -18.28 -5.49 -6.90
C VAL A 216 -17.17 -4.44 -6.70
N ASN A 217 -15.97 -4.69 -7.24
CA ASN A 217 -14.87 -3.74 -7.19
C ASN A 217 -15.24 -2.40 -7.87
N LEU A 218 -15.90 -2.43 -9.02
CA LEU A 218 -16.40 -1.23 -9.71
C LEU A 218 -17.39 -0.45 -8.83
N VAL A 219 -18.41 -1.14 -8.29
CA VAL A 219 -19.44 -0.51 -7.46
C VAL A 219 -18.85 0.11 -6.19
N VAL A 220 -18.02 -0.67 -5.46
CA VAL A 220 -17.34 -0.18 -4.25
C VAL A 220 -16.41 0.98 -4.59
N GLY A 221 -15.65 0.90 -5.69
CA GLY A 221 -14.78 1.97 -6.14
C GLY A 221 -15.55 3.28 -6.40
N ILE A 222 -16.70 3.21 -7.06
CA ILE A 222 -17.57 4.39 -7.30
C ILE A 222 -18.10 4.94 -5.97
N LEU A 223 -18.57 4.08 -5.06
CA LEU A 223 -19.06 4.49 -3.73
C LEU A 223 -17.97 5.17 -2.90
N CYS A 224 -16.73 4.71 -2.99
CA CYS A 224 -15.59 5.33 -2.31
C CYS A 224 -15.20 6.72 -2.85
N LEU A 225 -15.62 7.10 -4.05
CA LEU A 225 -15.37 8.45 -4.57
C LEU A 225 -16.26 9.52 -3.91
N LEU A 226 -17.40 9.14 -3.33
CA LEU A 226 -18.39 10.08 -2.81
C LEU A 226 -17.95 10.81 -1.52
N PRO A 227 -17.35 10.14 -0.49
CA PRO A 227 -17.03 10.79 0.80
C PRO A 227 -15.73 11.61 0.77
N PHE A 228 -14.87 11.44 -0.25
CA PHE A 228 -13.57 12.08 -0.28
C PHE A 228 -13.56 13.31 -1.20
N SER A 229 -13.38 14.48 -0.61
CA SER A 229 -13.37 15.77 -1.31
C SER A 229 -12.00 16.17 -1.87
N SER A 230 -10.92 15.47 -1.52
CA SER A 230 -9.57 15.83 -1.95
C SER A 230 -8.65 14.61 -2.09
N TRP A 231 -7.67 14.72 -3.01
CA TRP A 231 -6.60 13.75 -3.21
C TRP A 231 -5.85 13.41 -1.91
N ALA A 232 -5.47 14.42 -1.12
CA ALA A 232 -4.72 14.23 0.12
C ALA A 232 -5.46 13.35 1.13
N LYS A 233 -6.77 13.50 1.27
CA LYS A 233 -7.60 12.67 2.16
C LYS A 233 -7.67 11.21 1.69
N ILE A 234 -7.81 10.99 0.37
CA ILE A 234 -7.81 9.64 -0.21
C ILE A 234 -6.47 8.97 0.03
N VAL A 235 -5.35 9.68 -0.24
CA VAL A 235 -3.99 9.16 -0.06
C VAL A 235 -3.72 8.79 1.39
N ALA A 236 -4.06 9.66 2.34
CA ALA A 236 -3.89 9.39 3.76
C ALA A 236 -4.69 8.14 4.20
N PHE A 237 -5.95 8.02 3.77
CA PHE A 237 -6.80 6.88 4.08
C PHE A 237 -6.24 5.57 3.49
N VAL A 238 -5.86 5.56 2.22
CA VAL A 238 -5.30 4.38 1.53
C VAL A 238 -3.94 4.00 2.13
N SER A 239 -3.12 5.00 2.51
CA SER A 239 -1.82 4.77 3.14
C SER A 239 -1.97 3.97 4.43
N VAL A 240 -2.84 4.42 5.33
CA VAL A 240 -3.03 3.75 6.64
C VAL A 240 -3.62 2.36 6.48
N THR A 241 -4.70 2.22 5.70
CA THR A 241 -5.35 0.92 5.50
C THR A 241 -4.43 -0.09 4.82
N GLY A 242 -3.59 0.37 3.88
CA GLY A 242 -2.56 -0.45 3.25
C GLY A 242 -1.50 -0.92 4.25
N VAL A 243 -0.95 -0.02 5.05
CA VAL A 243 0.11 -0.35 6.03
C VAL A 243 -0.40 -1.26 7.13
N VAL A 244 -1.67 -1.13 7.57
CA VAL A 244 -2.27 -2.05 8.55
C VAL A 244 -2.25 -3.50 8.02
N SER A 245 -2.48 -3.70 6.72
CA SER A 245 -2.39 -5.05 6.13
C SER A 245 -0.97 -5.64 6.22
N TYR A 246 0.07 -4.81 6.26
CA TYR A 246 1.46 -5.25 6.39
C TYR A 246 1.81 -5.75 7.80
N LEU A 247 1.04 -5.40 8.83
CA LEU A 247 1.25 -5.92 10.18
C LEU A 247 1.06 -7.44 10.25
N LEU A 248 0.20 -8.00 9.40
CA LEU A 248 -0.09 -9.44 9.40
C LEU A 248 1.08 -10.27 8.86
N GLY A 249 1.84 -9.75 7.88
CA GLY A 249 2.95 -10.46 7.25
C GLY A 249 4.03 -10.93 8.23
N PRO A 250 4.63 -10.05 9.06
CA PRO A 250 5.62 -10.41 10.06
C PRO A 250 5.14 -11.43 11.09
N VAL A 251 3.88 -11.33 11.52
CA VAL A 251 3.27 -12.30 12.44
C VAL A 251 3.10 -13.66 11.75
N SER A 252 2.45 -13.66 10.58
CA SER A 252 2.13 -14.88 9.84
C SER A 252 3.37 -15.68 9.44
N VAL A 253 4.44 -15.01 8.99
CA VAL A 253 5.66 -15.72 8.57
C VAL A 253 6.34 -16.46 9.72
N ILE A 254 6.32 -15.90 10.94
CA ILE A 254 6.89 -16.58 12.11
C ILE A 254 5.97 -17.69 12.60
N VAL A 255 4.66 -17.46 12.62
CA VAL A 255 3.67 -18.50 12.95
C VAL A 255 3.81 -19.69 12.00
N LEU A 256 3.82 -19.48 10.70
CA LEU A 256 3.97 -20.54 9.70
C LEU A 256 5.31 -21.27 9.80
N ARG A 257 6.41 -20.58 10.13
CA ARG A 257 7.70 -21.25 10.35
C ARG A 257 7.70 -22.15 11.56
N ARG A 258 6.95 -21.78 12.60
CA ARG A 258 6.84 -22.54 13.85
C ARG A 258 5.88 -23.72 13.74
N THR A 259 4.71 -23.50 13.08
CA THR A 259 3.62 -24.47 13.06
C THR A 259 3.69 -25.44 11.89
N VAL A 260 4.41 -25.09 10.83
CA VAL A 260 4.53 -25.87 9.59
C VAL A 260 5.98 -25.86 9.09
N PRO A 261 6.93 -26.43 9.87
CA PRO A 261 8.36 -26.44 9.52
C PRO A 261 8.66 -27.29 8.28
N GLU A 262 7.81 -28.27 7.97
CA GLU A 262 7.95 -29.24 6.87
C GLU A 262 7.81 -28.61 5.48
N ILE A 263 7.10 -27.51 5.32
CA ILE A 263 6.93 -26.86 4.02
C ILE A 263 8.28 -26.38 3.47
N GLN A 264 8.61 -26.81 2.25
CA GLN A 264 9.76 -26.31 1.51
C GLN A 264 9.59 -24.82 1.19
N ARG A 265 10.58 -24.03 1.54
CA ARG A 265 10.59 -22.58 1.32
C ARG A 265 11.72 -22.22 0.35
N PRO A 266 11.38 -21.71 -0.84
CA PRO A 266 12.41 -21.35 -1.84
C PRO A 266 13.28 -20.18 -1.35
N VAL A 267 12.76 -19.35 -0.43
CA VAL A 267 13.50 -18.21 0.14
C VAL A 267 13.57 -18.33 1.65
N ARG A 268 14.80 -18.32 2.19
CA ARG A 268 15.07 -18.31 3.62
C ARG A 268 15.84 -17.05 3.99
N LEU A 269 15.14 -16.07 4.58
CA LEU A 269 15.80 -14.88 5.12
C LEU A 269 16.57 -15.22 6.39
N ARG A 270 17.88 -14.95 6.38
CA ARG A 270 18.72 -14.98 7.60
C ARG A 270 18.30 -13.82 8.50
N GLY A 271 18.23 -14.02 9.81
CA GLY A 271 17.87 -12.98 10.77
C GLY A 271 16.36 -12.62 10.83
N LEU A 272 15.48 -13.44 10.24
CA LEU A 272 14.04 -13.19 10.25
C LEU A 272 13.47 -12.99 11.66
N GLY A 273 14.05 -13.62 12.69
CA GLY A 273 13.65 -13.43 14.08
C GLY A 273 13.78 -11.99 14.60
N ALA A 274 14.70 -11.20 14.02
CA ALA A 274 14.85 -9.77 14.31
C ALA A 274 14.12 -8.90 13.28
N VAL A 275 14.17 -9.28 12.01
CA VAL A 275 13.54 -8.50 10.93
C VAL A 275 12.02 -8.46 11.05
N ALA A 276 11.38 -9.57 11.41
CA ALA A 276 9.93 -9.63 11.51
C ALA A 276 9.36 -8.72 12.63
N PRO A 277 9.84 -8.77 13.90
CA PRO A 277 9.36 -7.82 14.90
C PRO A 277 9.67 -6.36 14.53
N LEU A 278 10.84 -6.08 13.97
CA LEU A 278 11.19 -4.72 13.53
C LEU A 278 10.25 -4.23 12.44
N ALA A 279 9.94 -5.05 11.45
CA ALA A 279 8.99 -4.72 10.38
C ALA A 279 7.58 -4.45 10.93
N PHE A 280 7.14 -5.23 11.92
CA PHE A 280 5.85 -5.01 12.60
C PHE A 280 5.82 -3.68 13.34
N ILE A 281 6.87 -3.39 14.13
CA ILE A 281 6.96 -2.15 14.91
C ILE A 281 6.99 -0.94 13.98
N VAL A 282 7.83 -0.97 12.94
CA VAL A 282 7.94 0.13 11.97
C VAL A 282 6.62 0.35 11.22
N ALA A 283 5.94 -0.71 10.77
CA ALA A 283 4.63 -0.59 10.14
C ALA A 283 3.60 0.03 11.10
N GLY A 284 3.58 -0.41 12.36
CA GLY A 284 2.74 0.19 13.40
C GLY A 284 3.04 1.66 13.62
N LEU A 285 4.31 2.04 13.74
CA LEU A 285 4.74 3.43 13.90
C LEU A 285 4.33 4.31 12.72
N ILE A 286 4.41 3.81 11.48
CA ILE A 286 3.94 4.55 10.30
C ILE A 286 2.43 4.84 10.40
N VAL A 287 1.64 3.87 10.86
CA VAL A 287 0.20 4.08 11.13
C VAL A 287 0.00 5.14 12.21
N TYR A 288 0.76 5.09 13.29
CA TYR A 288 0.71 6.06 14.39
C TYR A 288 1.08 7.48 13.94
N TRP A 289 2.18 7.64 13.21
CA TRP A 289 2.68 8.93 12.71
C TRP A 289 1.79 9.57 11.65
N THR A 290 0.85 8.83 11.04
CA THR A 290 -0.18 9.42 10.18
C THR A 290 -1.07 10.39 10.96
N GLY A 291 -1.21 10.18 12.25
CA GLY A 291 -1.78 11.10 13.22
C GLY A 291 -3.31 11.11 13.27
N TRP A 292 -3.80 11.77 14.32
CA TRP A 292 -5.22 12.01 14.53
C TRP A 292 -5.72 13.14 13.61
N PRO A 293 -6.95 13.09 13.02
CA PRO A 293 -7.94 12.00 13.12
C PRO A 293 -7.81 10.92 12.03
N SER A 294 -6.82 11.01 11.12
CA SER A 294 -6.69 10.11 9.96
C SER A 294 -6.55 8.65 10.36
N THR A 295 -5.75 8.37 11.40
CA THR A 295 -5.59 7.03 11.97
C THR A 295 -6.92 6.46 12.44
N ALA A 296 -7.75 7.25 13.14
CA ALA A 296 -9.04 6.79 13.64
C ALA A 296 -10.04 6.49 12.50
N TRP A 297 -10.10 7.31 11.47
CA TRP A 297 -10.94 7.05 10.29
C TRP A 297 -10.54 5.78 9.56
N ALA A 298 -9.24 5.60 9.34
CA ALA A 298 -8.75 4.42 8.64
C ALA A 298 -8.96 3.13 9.44
N LEU A 299 -8.64 3.13 10.74
CA LEU A 299 -8.86 1.96 11.60
C LEU A 299 -10.36 1.71 11.84
N GLY A 300 -11.18 2.76 11.91
CA GLY A 300 -12.64 2.65 11.99
C GLY A 300 -13.25 1.94 10.77
N SER A 301 -12.71 2.18 9.57
CA SER A 301 -13.16 1.49 8.35
C SER A 301 -12.88 -0.02 8.39
N ILE A 302 -11.79 -0.44 9.06
CA ILE A 302 -11.47 -1.85 9.27
C ILE A 302 -12.51 -2.48 10.21
N VAL A 303 -12.94 -1.76 11.24
CA VAL A 303 -14.01 -2.22 12.13
C VAL A 303 -15.32 -2.45 11.34
N ALA A 304 -15.65 -1.56 10.40
CA ALA A 304 -16.79 -1.77 9.50
C ALA A 304 -16.62 -3.05 8.65
N GLY A 305 -15.41 -3.33 8.17
CA GLY A 305 -15.08 -4.59 7.48
C GLY A 305 -15.26 -5.83 8.36
N LEU A 306 -14.98 -5.72 9.67
CA LEU A 306 -15.20 -6.82 10.62
C LEU A 306 -16.68 -7.20 10.75
N VAL A 307 -17.62 -6.27 10.53
CA VAL A 307 -19.05 -6.59 10.53
C VAL A 307 -19.36 -7.61 9.43
N ILE A 308 -18.81 -7.42 8.23
CA ILE A 308 -18.98 -8.38 7.11
C ILE A 308 -18.36 -9.72 7.50
N TYR A 309 -17.15 -9.71 8.07
CA TYR A 309 -16.49 -10.91 8.55
C TYR A 309 -17.37 -11.68 9.56
N PHE A 310 -17.94 -11.00 10.56
CA PHE A 310 -18.80 -11.65 11.57
C PHE A 310 -20.09 -12.20 10.99
N ILE A 311 -20.72 -11.54 10.00
CA ILE A 311 -21.90 -12.08 9.32
C ILE A 311 -21.59 -13.44 8.68
N TYR A 312 -20.43 -13.56 8.02
CA TYR A 312 -20.00 -14.82 7.42
C TYR A 312 -19.48 -15.81 8.46
N TYR A 313 -18.80 -15.35 9.49
CA TYR A 313 -18.34 -16.17 10.62
C TYR A 313 -19.49 -16.94 11.28
N PHE A 314 -20.61 -16.26 11.58
CA PHE A 314 -21.77 -16.90 12.21
C PHE A 314 -22.60 -17.79 11.23
N ARG A 315 -22.39 -17.66 9.94
CA ARG A 315 -23.05 -18.50 8.92
C ARG A 315 -22.22 -19.73 8.52
N GLY A 316 -20.94 -19.76 8.81
CA GLY A 316 -20.03 -20.85 8.48
C GLY A 316 -19.61 -21.67 9.70
N ASN A 317 -19.02 -22.84 9.47
CA ASN A 317 -18.49 -23.71 10.54
C ASN A 317 -17.09 -23.26 10.98
N PHE A 318 -16.94 -21.98 11.35
CA PHE A 318 -15.66 -21.47 11.81
C PHE A 318 -15.39 -21.85 13.28
N GLU A 319 -14.17 -22.25 13.56
CA GLU A 319 -13.76 -22.62 14.92
C GLU A 319 -13.52 -21.35 15.77
N VAL A 320 -14.00 -21.37 17.04
CA VAL A 320 -13.75 -20.30 18.02
C VAL A 320 -12.24 -20.03 18.19
N ARG A 321 -11.40 -20.99 17.87
CA ARG A 321 -9.93 -20.88 17.90
C ARG A 321 -9.42 -19.84 16.91
N HIS A 322 -10.05 -19.64 15.74
CA HIS A 322 -9.72 -18.59 14.78
C HIS A 322 -9.89 -17.19 15.41
N LEU A 323 -11.00 -16.98 16.11
CA LEU A 323 -11.28 -15.73 16.80
C LEU A 323 -10.24 -15.44 17.89
N LYS A 324 -9.91 -16.43 18.69
CA LYS A 324 -8.88 -16.30 19.75
C LYS A 324 -7.51 -15.93 19.21
N SER A 325 -7.13 -16.45 18.05
CA SER A 325 -5.85 -16.12 17.41
C SER A 325 -5.80 -14.70 16.85
N GLY A 326 -6.94 -14.07 16.56
CA GLY A 326 -7.06 -12.69 16.07
C GLY A 326 -7.27 -11.62 17.15
N LEU A 327 -7.50 -12.02 18.42
CA LEU A 327 -7.82 -11.08 19.52
C LEU A 327 -6.76 -10.01 19.75
N TRP A 328 -5.48 -10.31 19.50
CA TRP A 328 -4.40 -9.35 19.64
C TRP A 328 -4.62 -8.12 18.73
N LEU A 329 -5.18 -8.33 17.53
CA LEU A 329 -5.50 -7.24 16.59
C LEU A 329 -6.69 -6.40 17.09
N ALA A 330 -7.71 -7.06 17.65
CA ALA A 330 -8.87 -6.41 18.23
C ALA A 330 -8.53 -5.52 19.45
N VAL A 331 -7.40 -5.79 20.12
CA VAL A 331 -6.88 -4.93 21.20
C VAL A 331 -5.90 -3.88 20.66
N TYR A 332 -5.04 -4.27 19.72
CA TYR A 332 -4.01 -3.41 19.17
C TYR A 332 -4.59 -2.20 18.41
N LEU A 333 -5.62 -2.41 17.57
CA LEU A 333 -6.21 -1.31 16.79
C LEU A 333 -6.88 -0.24 17.66
N PRO A 334 -7.73 -0.56 18.65
CA PRO A 334 -8.25 0.44 19.59
C PRO A 334 -7.16 1.13 20.42
N ALA A 335 -6.11 0.40 20.85
CA ALA A 335 -4.98 0.99 21.55
C ALA A 335 -4.23 2.00 20.66
N ALA A 336 -4.06 1.69 19.37
CA ALA A 336 -3.48 2.62 18.40
C ALA A 336 -4.33 3.89 18.22
N ILE A 337 -5.66 3.76 18.16
CA ILE A 337 -6.60 4.90 18.08
C ILE A 337 -6.48 5.75 19.36
N ALA A 338 -6.55 5.11 20.52
CA ALA A 338 -6.49 5.80 21.81
C ALA A 338 -5.17 6.56 21.98
N LEU A 339 -4.05 5.93 21.63
CA LEU A 339 -2.74 6.58 21.71
C LEU A 339 -2.56 7.68 20.68
N SER A 340 -3.09 7.53 19.46
CA SER A 340 -3.11 8.61 18.45
C SER A 340 -3.88 9.84 18.95
N PHE A 341 -4.96 9.64 19.73
CA PHE A 341 -5.73 10.73 20.33
C PHE A 341 -5.02 11.38 21.52
N LEU A 342 -4.38 10.59 22.39
CA LEU A 342 -3.71 11.07 23.60
C LEU A 342 -2.28 11.56 23.34
N GLY A 343 -1.69 11.18 22.21
CA GLY A 343 -0.30 11.47 21.87
C GLY A 343 -0.02 12.93 21.56
N SER A 344 1.17 13.16 21.01
CA SER A 344 1.72 14.49 20.73
C SER A 344 0.85 15.32 19.79
N LYS A 345 0.81 16.63 20.06
CA LYS A 345 0.22 17.63 19.14
C LYS A 345 0.81 17.58 17.74
N THR A 346 2.09 17.22 17.60
CA THR A 346 2.75 17.07 16.29
C THR A 346 2.01 16.08 15.39
N PHE A 347 1.47 15.01 15.98
CA PHE A 347 0.65 14.01 15.28
C PHE A 347 -0.86 14.26 15.41
N GLY A 348 -1.27 15.49 15.75
CA GLY A 348 -2.67 15.88 15.88
C GLY A 348 -3.38 15.42 17.16
N GLY A 349 -2.65 14.80 18.11
CA GLY A 349 -3.16 14.35 19.40
C GLY A 349 -3.37 15.48 20.41
N ARG A 350 -3.81 15.12 21.61
CA ARG A 350 -4.08 16.05 22.72
C ARG A 350 -2.86 16.40 23.59
N ASP A 351 -1.68 15.86 23.29
CA ASP A 351 -0.44 16.10 24.04
C ASP A 351 -0.45 15.64 25.51
N VAL A 352 -1.30 14.67 25.82
CA VAL A 352 -1.30 14.03 27.15
C VAL A 352 0.00 13.22 27.33
N ILE A 353 0.47 12.61 26.24
CA ILE A 353 1.75 11.94 26.15
C ILE A 353 2.58 12.66 25.08
N PRO A 354 3.52 13.54 25.47
CA PRO A 354 4.27 14.33 24.52
C PRO A 354 5.33 13.48 23.80
N ALA A 355 5.79 13.95 22.61
CA ALA A 355 6.92 13.37 21.92
C ALA A 355 8.23 13.54 22.72
N PRO A 356 9.14 12.56 22.73
CA PRO A 356 9.12 11.30 21.99
C PRO A 356 8.45 10.12 22.74
N TYR A 357 7.91 10.35 23.94
CA TYR A 357 7.38 9.29 24.81
C TYR A 357 6.18 8.58 24.20
N ASP A 358 5.32 9.28 23.50
CA ASP A 358 4.19 8.73 22.76
C ASP A 358 4.63 7.66 21.74
N THR A 359 5.66 7.96 20.95
CA THR A 359 6.26 7.05 19.97
C THR A 359 6.88 5.82 20.65
N LEU A 360 7.57 6.02 21.80
CA LEU A 360 8.14 4.92 22.58
C LEU A 360 7.07 4.01 23.17
N VAL A 361 6.01 4.58 23.75
CA VAL A 361 4.87 3.82 24.28
C VAL A 361 4.19 3.02 23.16
N PHE A 362 4.01 3.62 21.97
CA PHE A 362 3.45 2.90 20.84
C PHE A 362 4.34 1.73 20.38
N ALA A 363 5.66 1.92 20.35
CA ALA A 363 6.60 0.86 20.02
C ALA A 363 6.51 -0.31 21.02
N LEU A 364 6.41 -0.02 22.34
CA LEU A 364 6.23 -1.04 23.37
C LEU A 364 4.90 -1.81 23.23
N ILE A 365 3.80 -1.10 22.96
CA ILE A 365 2.50 -1.74 22.65
C ILE A 365 2.62 -2.64 21.42
N SER A 366 3.35 -2.18 20.39
CA SER A 366 3.57 -2.97 19.17
C SER A 366 4.38 -4.24 19.43
N ILE A 367 5.41 -4.18 20.29
CA ILE A 367 6.16 -5.37 20.72
C ILE A 367 5.23 -6.36 21.43
N GLY A 368 4.43 -5.89 22.37
CA GLY A 368 3.47 -6.73 23.09
C GLY A 368 2.45 -7.40 22.16
N ALA A 369 1.88 -6.64 21.24
CA ALA A 369 0.94 -7.13 20.23
C ALA A 369 1.58 -8.16 19.30
N TYR A 370 2.80 -7.90 18.82
CA TYR A 370 3.56 -8.83 17.99
C TYR A 370 3.79 -10.17 18.70
N VAL A 371 4.30 -10.13 19.94
CA VAL A 371 4.56 -11.33 20.74
C VAL A 371 3.27 -12.11 20.99
N TRP A 372 2.17 -11.42 21.31
CA TRP A 372 0.86 -12.04 21.47
C TRP A 372 0.38 -12.67 20.16
N GLY A 373 0.43 -11.96 19.04
CA GLY A 373 0.03 -12.46 17.73
C GLY A 373 0.81 -13.71 17.32
N VAL A 374 2.13 -13.70 17.50
CA VAL A 374 2.96 -14.87 17.22
C VAL A 374 2.62 -16.06 18.14
N ARG A 375 2.38 -15.83 19.44
CA ARG A 375 2.05 -16.90 20.38
C ARG A 375 0.67 -17.50 20.19
N SER A 376 -0.32 -16.68 19.77
CA SER A 376 -1.70 -17.09 19.55
C SER A 376 -1.90 -17.87 18.24
N GLY A 377 -0.95 -17.78 17.30
CA GLY A 377 -1.04 -18.48 16.01
C GLY A 377 -0.92 -20.00 16.17
N TYR A 378 -1.65 -20.73 15.33
CA TYR A 378 -1.70 -22.20 15.35
C TYR A 378 -1.85 -22.75 13.92
N ARG A 379 -1.70 -24.05 13.75
CA ARG A 379 -1.91 -24.78 12.50
C ARG A 379 -3.42 -24.99 12.27
N THR A 380 -3.95 -24.50 11.16
CA THR A 380 -5.36 -24.67 10.77
C THR A 380 -5.56 -25.97 9.97
N ARG A 381 -6.79 -26.46 9.88
CA ARG A 381 -7.13 -27.64 9.05
C ARG A 381 -6.79 -27.42 7.58
N ASP A 382 -7.07 -26.23 7.04
CA ASP A 382 -6.75 -25.89 5.64
C ASP A 382 -5.25 -26.00 5.35
N ILE A 383 -4.40 -25.60 6.32
CA ILE A 383 -2.96 -25.77 6.22
C ILE A 383 -2.58 -27.26 6.29
N GLU A 384 -3.22 -28.04 7.14
CA GLU A 384 -2.98 -29.50 7.23
C GLU A 384 -3.34 -30.21 5.91
N GLU A 385 -4.48 -29.88 5.34
CA GLU A 385 -4.91 -30.43 4.05
C GLU A 385 -3.94 -30.03 2.93
N THR A 386 -3.49 -28.76 2.91
CA THR A 386 -2.49 -28.28 1.95
C THR A 386 -1.17 -29.04 2.06
N VAL A 387 -0.68 -29.27 3.28
CA VAL A 387 0.56 -30.04 3.51
C VAL A 387 0.39 -31.49 3.05
N GLN A 388 -0.73 -32.12 3.37
CA GLN A 388 -1.03 -33.49 2.93
C GLN A 388 -1.12 -33.61 1.40
N GLN A 389 -1.72 -32.61 0.73
CA GLN A 389 -1.76 -32.57 -0.74
C GLN A 389 -0.38 -32.43 -1.35
N MET A 390 0.51 -31.63 -0.74
CA MET A 390 1.91 -31.50 -1.18
C MET A 390 2.68 -32.80 -0.99
N GLU A 391 2.51 -33.49 0.14
CA GLU A 391 3.17 -34.78 0.44
C GLU A 391 2.68 -35.91 -0.47
N THR A 392 1.40 -35.94 -0.82
CA THR A 392 0.82 -36.97 -1.69
C THR A 392 1.02 -36.72 -3.18
N GLY A 393 1.69 -35.62 -3.58
CA GLY A 393 1.94 -35.27 -4.98
C GLY A 393 0.69 -34.86 -5.77
N ARG A 394 -0.48 -34.77 -5.14
CA ARG A 394 -1.76 -34.44 -5.80
C ARG A 394 -1.89 -32.94 -6.12
N GLY A 395 -1.14 -32.09 -5.44
CA GLY A 395 -1.18 -30.63 -5.67
C GLY A 395 -0.51 -30.19 -6.98
N VAL A 396 0.46 -30.94 -7.50
CA VAL A 396 1.18 -30.61 -8.73
C VAL A 396 0.39 -30.96 -9.99
N LEU A 397 -0.52 -31.94 -9.92
CA LEU A 397 -1.28 -32.40 -11.09
C LEU A 397 -2.59 -31.59 -11.34
N ALA A 398 -3.02 -30.79 -10.39
CA ALA A 398 -4.18 -29.91 -10.56
C ALA A 398 -3.84 -28.63 -11.34
N GLU A 399 -2.62 -28.15 -11.25
CA GLU A 399 -2.16 -26.95 -11.98
C GLU A 399 -1.83 -27.21 -13.46
N GLU A 400 -1.55 -28.47 -13.86
CA GLU A 400 -1.33 -28.82 -15.27
C GLU A 400 -2.61 -28.97 -16.11
N LYS A 401 -3.80 -28.97 -15.48
CA LYS A 401 -5.07 -29.17 -16.17
C LYS A 401 -5.97 -27.94 -16.30
N VAL A 402 -5.51 -26.74 -15.93
CA VAL A 402 -6.16 -25.45 -16.09
C VAL A 402 -5.36 -24.55 -17.03
#